data_c7ebea90324c8340ddb531ae20dfcafe
#
_entry.id   c7ebea90324c8340ddb531ae20dfcafe
#
_cell.length_a   1.000
_cell.length_b   1.000
_cell.length_c   1.000
_cell.angle_alpha   90.00
_cell.angle_beta   90.00
_cell.angle_gamma   90.00
#
_symmetry.space_group_name_H-M   'P 1'
#
loop_
_entity.id
_entity.type
_entity.pdbx_description
1 polymer ?
#
loop_
_entity_poly.entity_id
_entity_poly.type
_entity_poly.pdbx_seq_one_letter_code
_entity_poly.pdbx_strand_id
1 'polypeptide(L)'
;MSENDEGSLSTDIFQLLEETTEKEETKKREELLAPLDIREFFEEGSISIDKRTCQGLECKLCIDVCPTNALYWKAGEVGITPELCIYCGACVLSCMIDDCIKVERKRPSGEVESFSNPREFIMLQKCINTDKRRKRTQDLLLRE
;
A
#
# COMPACT_ATOMS: atom_id res chain seq x y z
N MET A 1 52.66 9.91 -3.18
CA MET A 1 51.48 10.09 -2.35
C MET A 1 50.29 10.29 -3.27
N SER A 2 49.63 9.20 -3.55
CA SER A 2 48.41 9.15 -4.36
C SER A 2 47.46 8.28 -3.61
N GLU A 3 46.60 8.90 -2.81
CA GLU A 3 45.50 8.27 -2.11
C GLU A 3 44.21 8.57 -2.86
N ASN A 4 43.77 7.59 -3.60
CA ASN A 4 42.45 6.95 -3.64
C ASN A 4 41.23 7.89 -3.56
N ASP A 5 40.79 8.32 -4.72
CA ASP A 5 39.51 8.94 -4.99
C ASP A 5 38.54 7.94 -5.66
N GLU A 6 38.58 6.67 -5.20
CA GLU A 6 37.75 5.60 -5.77
C GLU A 6 36.41 5.37 -5.01
N GLY A 7 36.19 6.03 -3.87
CA GLY A 7 34.99 5.83 -3.04
C GLY A 7 33.77 6.64 -3.45
N SER A 8 33.92 7.71 -4.21
CA SER A 8 32.81 8.63 -4.55
C SER A 8 32.02 8.22 -5.78
N LEU A 9 32.68 7.63 -6.77
CA LEU A 9 32.02 7.25 -8.03
C LEU A 9 31.09 6.04 -7.90
N SER A 10 31.37 5.11 -7.01
CA SER A 10 30.54 3.91 -6.83
C SER A 10 29.21 4.22 -6.14
N THR A 11 29.20 5.17 -5.23
CA THR A 11 27.98 5.58 -4.51
C THR A 11 27.02 6.31 -5.44
N ASP A 12 27.53 7.17 -6.32
CA ASP A 12 26.72 7.90 -7.30
C ASP A 12 26.06 6.98 -8.34
N ILE A 13 26.78 5.93 -8.78
CA ILE A 13 26.23 4.96 -9.75
C ILE A 13 25.09 4.14 -9.14
N PHE A 14 25.23 3.71 -7.89
CA PHE A 14 24.15 2.97 -7.21
C PHE A 14 22.93 3.86 -6.98
N GLN A 15 23.10 5.10 -6.59
CA GLN A 15 21.99 6.05 -6.43
C GLN A 15 21.28 6.33 -7.75
N LEU A 16 22.00 6.50 -8.84
CA LEU A 16 21.42 6.68 -10.17
C LEU A 16 20.65 5.44 -10.64
N LEU A 17 21.14 4.25 -10.33
CA LEU A 17 20.44 3.00 -10.64
C LEU A 17 19.16 2.83 -9.82
N GLU A 18 19.18 3.16 -8.54
CA GLU A 18 17.99 3.15 -7.67
C GLU A 18 16.94 4.14 -8.18
N GLU A 19 17.31 5.39 -8.45
CA GLU A 19 16.40 6.40 -8.99
C GLU A 19 15.80 6.03 -10.35
N THR A 20 16.57 5.39 -11.23
CA THR A 20 16.05 4.93 -12.53
C THR A 20 15.08 3.78 -12.36
N THR A 21 15.38 2.84 -11.47
CA THR A 21 14.52 1.70 -11.17
C THR A 21 13.20 2.15 -10.55
N GLU A 22 13.23 3.05 -9.58
CA GLU A 22 12.03 3.62 -8.97
C GLU A 22 11.14 4.36 -9.99
N LYS A 23 11.75 5.13 -10.89
CA LYS A 23 11.02 5.83 -11.97
C LYS A 23 10.35 4.87 -12.95
N GLU A 24 11.04 3.78 -13.31
CA GLU A 24 10.49 2.75 -14.20
C GLU A 24 9.34 1.99 -13.53
N GLU A 25 9.47 1.65 -12.26
CA GLU A 25 8.41 0.99 -11.48
C GLU A 25 7.18 1.89 -11.34
N THR A 26 7.37 3.18 -11.02
CA THR A 26 6.29 4.16 -10.91
C THR A 26 5.55 4.31 -12.23
N LYS A 27 6.28 4.45 -13.32
CA LYS A 27 5.70 4.56 -14.67
C LYS A 27 4.91 3.31 -15.07
N LYS A 28 5.46 2.13 -14.80
CA LYS A 28 4.78 0.86 -15.05
C LYS A 28 3.49 0.75 -14.24
N ARG A 29 3.52 1.18 -12.98
CA ARG A 29 2.34 1.23 -12.11
C ARG A 29 1.27 2.16 -12.67
N GLU A 30 1.63 3.38 -13.07
CA GLU A 30 0.71 4.33 -13.68
C GLU A 30 0.07 3.77 -14.95
N GLU A 31 0.84 3.15 -15.83
CA GLU A 31 0.34 2.51 -17.06
C GLU A 31 -0.64 1.37 -16.78
N LEU A 32 -0.42 0.58 -15.72
CA LEU A 32 -1.29 -0.51 -15.32
C LEU A 32 -2.60 -0.04 -14.65
N LEU A 33 -2.57 1.05 -13.90
CA LEU A 33 -3.73 1.59 -13.19
C LEU A 33 -4.58 2.54 -14.04
N ALA A 34 -4.01 3.18 -15.05
CA ALA A 34 -4.72 4.12 -15.92
C ALA A 34 -5.99 3.55 -16.55
N PRO A 35 -6.03 2.32 -17.09
CA PRO A 35 -7.24 1.75 -17.67
C PRO A 35 -8.36 1.50 -16.67
N LEU A 36 -8.03 1.42 -15.39
CA LEU A 36 -8.99 1.15 -14.31
C LEU A 36 -9.65 2.42 -13.74
N ASP A 37 -9.21 3.60 -14.18
CA ASP A 37 -9.67 4.91 -13.69
C ASP A 37 -9.64 5.02 -12.15
N ILE A 38 -8.61 4.47 -11.52
CA ILE A 38 -8.45 4.43 -10.07
C ILE A 38 -7.54 5.56 -9.63
N ARG A 39 -7.99 6.33 -8.65
CA ARG A 39 -7.18 7.35 -7.99
C ARG A 39 -6.38 6.74 -6.85
N GLU A 40 -5.10 7.00 -6.85
CA GLU A 40 -4.24 6.65 -5.73
C GLU A 40 -4.36 7.66 -4.60
N PHE A 41 -4.57 7.16 -3.38
CA PHE A 41 -4.66 7.98 -2.17
C PHE A 41 -3.43 7.83 -1.26
N PHE A 42 -2.53 6.92 -1.61
CA PHE A 42 -1.37 6.59 -0.81
C PHE A 42 -0.12 6.61 -1.68
N GLU A 43 0.92 7.30 -1.22
CA GLU A 43 2.18 7.44 -1.96
C GLU A 43 2.99 6.15 -1.94
N GLU A 44 3.02 5.51 -0.78
CA GLU A 44 3.80 4.31 -0.54
C GLU A 44 2.99 3.32 0.30
N GLY A 45 3.30 2.05 0.16
CA GLY A 45 2.70 1.03 0.98
C GLY A 45 3.33 -0.33 0.75
N SER A 46 2.93 -1.26 1.59
CA SER A 46 3.27 -2.66 1.47
C SER A 46 2.09 -3.53 1.89
N ILE A 47 2.02 -4.70 1.31
CA ILE A 47 1.03 -5.71 1.65
C ILE A 47 1.74 -7.05 1.81
N SER A 48 1.41 -7.76 2.86
CA SER A 48 1.93 -9.11 3.12
C SER A 48 0.82 -10.06 3.51
N ILE A 49 0.97 -11.33 3.12
CA ILE A 49 0.04 -12.40 3.44
C ILE A 49 0.79 -13.49 4.18
N ASP A 50 0.28 -13.87 5.36
CA ASP A 50 0.79 -15.03 6.08
C ASP A 50 0.20 -16.31 5.48
N LYS A 51 1.01 -17.01 4.73
CA LYS A 51 0.64 -18.25 4.05
C LYS A 51 0.29 -19.39 5.02
N ARG A 52 0.75 -19.31 6.26
CA ARG A 52 0.48 -20.34 7.28
C ARG A 52 -0.93 -20.26 7.84
N THR A 53 -1.44 -19.03 7.97
CA THR A 53 -2.79 -18.77 8.50
C THR A 53 -3.85 -18.73 7.42
N CYS A 54 -3.46 -18.48 6.17
CA CYS A 54 -4.38 -18.40 5.03
C CYS A 54 -5.07 -19.78 4.80
N GLN A 55 -6.39 -19.76 4.67
CA GLN A 55 -7.19 -20.96 4.36
C GLN A 55 -7.06 -21.42 2.90
N GLY A 56 -6.41 -20.65 2.07
CA GLY A 56 -6.09 -21.03 0.71
C GLY A 56 -7.29 -21.15 -0.22
N LEU A 57 -7.35 -22.27 -0.94
CA LEU A 57 -8.28 -22.49 -2.06
C LEU A 57 -9.76 -22.34 -1.70
N GLU A 58 -10.14 -22.68 -0.49
CA GLU A 58 -11.52 -22.67 -0.04
C GLU A 58 -12.06 -21.28 0.24
N CYS A 59 -11.21 -20.31 0.52
CA CYS A 59 -11.61 -18.96 0.90
C CYS A 59 -11.69 -17.98 -0.29
N LYS A 60 -10.59 -17.68 -0.95
CA LYS A 60 -10.45 -16.73 -2.10
C LYS A 60 -11.13 -15.36 -1.98
N LEU A 61 -11.65 -14.98 -0.83
CA LEU A 61 -12.41 -13.73 -0.65
C LEU A 61 -11.57 -12.49 -0.94
N CYS A 62 -10.29 -12.50 -0.57
CA CYS A 62 -9.38 -11.39 -0.84
C CYS A 62 -9.14 -11.17 -2.34
N ILE A 63 -9.13 -12.23 -3.12
CA ILE A 63 -8.97 -12.19 -4.58
C ILE A 63 -10.22 -11.57 -5.21
N ASP A 64 -11.40 -12.05 -4.81
CA ASP A 64 -12.68 -11.61 -5.37
C ASP A 64 -13.00 -10.15 -5.07
N VAL A 65 -12.56 -9.64 -3.90
CA VAL A 65 -12.85 -8.27 -3.47
C VAL A 65 -11.86 -7.25 -3.98
N CYS A 66 -10.71 -7.67 -4.48
CA CYS A 66 -9.65 -6.74 -4.91
C CYS A 66 -10.09 -5.92 -6.13
N PRO A 67 -10.19 -4.58 -6.04
CA PRO A 67 -10.70 -3.75 -7.13
C PRO A 67 -9.76 -3.68 -8.34
N THR A 68 -8.47 -3.94 -8.14
CA THR A 68 -7.44 -3.89 -9.19
C THR A 68 -6.95 -5.26 -9.61
N ASN A 69 -7.50 -6.34 -9.06
CA ASN A 69 -7.03 -7.71 -9.28
C ASN A 69 -5.53 -7.91 -8.95
N ALA A 70 -5.04 -7.21 -7.95
CA ALA A 70 -3.67 -7.34 -7.48
C ALA A 70 -3.37 -8.68 -6.83
N LEU A 71 -4.40 -9.35 -6.31
CA LEU A 71 -4.31 -10.66 -5.67
C LEU A 71 -4.74 -11.75 -6.65
N TYR A 72 -3.98 -12.82 -6.70
CA TYR A 72 -4.24 -13.94 -7.60
C TYR A 72 -3.88 -15.27 -6.94
N TRP A 73 -4.42 -16.35 -7.51
CA TRP A 73 -4.12 -17.71 -7.08
C TRP A 73 -3.07 -18.35 -7.98
N LYS A 74 -1.99 -18.84 -7.39
CA LYS A 74 -0.95 -19.56 -8.10
C LYS A 74 -0.28 -20.61 -7.21
N ALA A 75 -0.18 -21.82 -7.72
CA ALA A 75 0.57 -22.91 -7.10
C ALA A 75 0.20 -23.22 -5.63
N GLY A 76 -1.10 -23.11 -5.30
CA GLY A 76 -1.58 -23.40 -3.95
C GLY A 76 -1.51 -22.22 -2.97
N GLU A 77 -1.15 -21.04 -3.44
CA GLU A 77 -0.98 -19.85 -2.61
C GLU A 77 -1.63 -18.62 -3.23
N VAL A 78 -1.96 -17.63 -2.38
CA VAL A 78 -2.35 -16.30 -2.84
C VAL A 78 -1.09 -15.49 -3.13
N GLY A 79 -0.94 -15.07 -4.37
CA GLY A 79 0.12 -14.18 -4.82
C GLY A 79 -0.34 -12.73 -4.88
N ILE A 80 0.60 -11.82 -4.91
CA ILE A 80 0.37 -10.37 -4.98
C ILE A 80 1.15 -9.81 -6.15
N THR A 81 0.50 -8.93 -6.93
CA THR A 81 1.16 -8.06 -7.90
C THR A 81 1.26 -6.66 -7.28
N PRO A 82 2.42 -6.26 -6.76
CA PRO A 82 2.56 -5.00 -6.02
C PRO A 82 2.20 -3.78 -6.85
N GLU A 83 2.48 -3.81 -8.13
CA GLU A 83 2.23 -2.72 -9.09
C GLU A 83 0.74 -2.43 -9.29
N LEU A 84 -0.13 -3.38 -9.00
CA LEU A 84 -1.59 -3.21 -9.07
C LEU A 84 -2.23 -2.90 -7.71
N CYS A 85 -1.52 -3.08 -6.61
CA CYS A 85 -2.06 -2.84 -5.27
C CYS A 85 -2.16 -1.35 -4.97
N ILE A 86 -3.36 -0.87 -4.62
CA ILE A 86 -3.64 0.52 -4.22
C ILE A 86 -3.78 0.69 -2.71
N TYR A 87 -3.46 -0.33 -1.95
CA TYR A 87 -3.49 -0.33 -0.48
C TYR A 87 -4.84 0.07 0.13
N CYS A 88 -5.94 -0.26 -0.54
CA CYS A 88 -7.29 0.12 -0.11
C CYS A 88 -7.77 -0.61 1.16
N GLY A 89 -7.23 -1.78 1.47
CA GLY A 89 -7.57 -2.57 2.66
C GLY A 89 -8.81 -3.45 2.51
N ALA A 90 -9.43 -3.52 1.34
CA ALA A 90 -10.60 -4.37 1.12
C ALA A 90 -10.32 -5.86 1.39
N CYS A 91 -9.14 -6.32 1.04
CA CYS A 91 -8.70 -7.69 1.30
C CYS A 91 -8.62 -8.02 2.81
N VAL A 92 -8.17 -7.07 3.63
CA VAL A 92 -8.14 -7.23 5.10
C VAL A 92 -9.55 -7.32 5.67
N LEU A 93 -10.48 -6.49 5.18
CA LEU A 93 -11.88 -6.51 5.61
C LEU A 93 -12.59 -7.81 5.24
N SER A 94 -12.21 -8.43 4.14
CA SER A 94 -12.83 -9.64 3.61
C SER A 94 -12.18 -10.92 4.08
N CYS A 95 -10.97 -10.86 4.64
CA CYS A 95 -10.27 -12.04 5.14
C CYS A 95 -10.99 -12.63 6.35
N MET A 96 -11.22 -13.94 6.31
CA MET A 96 -11.89 -14.66 7.40
C MET A 96 -10.99 -14.89 8.63
N ILE A 97 -9.70 -14.69 8.47
CA ILE A 97 -8.72 -14.89 9.53
C ILE A 97 -8.05 -13.56 9.84
N ASP A 98 -8.11 -13.16 11.10
CA ASP A 98 -7.41 -11.97 11.58
C ASP A 98 -5.89 -12.16 11.46
N ASP A 99 -5.20 -11.06 11.19
CA ASP A 99 -3.74 -11.01 11.05
C ASP A 99 -3.13 -11.86 9.91
N CYS A 100 -3.96 -12.40 9.02
CA CYS A 100 -3.49 -13.12 7.83
C CYS A 100 -2.94 -12.16 6.76
N ILE A 101 -3.62 -11.06 6.52
CA ILE A 101 -3.20 -10.01 5.57
C ILE A 101 -2.85 -8.75 6.35
N LYS A 102 -1.63 -8.27 6.18
CA LYS A 102 -1.17 -7.01 6.78
C LYS A 102 -0.94 -5.99 5.69
N VAL A 103 -1.52 -4.81 5.86
CA VAL A 103 -1.33 -3.65 4.98
C VAL A 103 -0.67 -2.53 5.77
N GLU A 104 0.38 -1.98 5.21
CA GLU A 104 1.00 -0.74 5.66
C GLU A 104 0.91 0.27 4.53
N ARG A 105 0.59 1.51 4.85
CA ARG A 105 0.44 2.56 3.85
C ARG A 105 0.77 3.92 4.41
N LYS A 106 1.29 4.79 3.56
CA LYS A 106 1.65 6.16 3.91
C LYS A 106 0.71 7.15 3.21
N ARG A 107 0.12 8.03 3.99
CA ARG A 107 -0.73 9.11 3.46
C ARG A 107 0.13 10.26 2.91
N PRO A 108 -0.42 11.09 2.02
CA PRO A 108 0.25 12.32 1.57
C PRO A 108 0.63 13.27 2.70
N SER A 109 -0.06 13.18 3.85
CA SER A 109 0.28 13.93 5.08
C SER A 109 1.55 13.42 5.79
N GLY A 110 2.12 12.29 5.36
CA GLY A 110 3.26 11.63 5.98
C GLY A 110 2.91 10.62 7.07
N GLU A 111 1.64 10.49 7.44
CA GLU A 111 1.20 9.51 8.45
C GLU A 111 1.29 8.08 7.89
N VAL A 112 1.89 7.20 8.65
CA VAL A 112 1.97 5.76 8.35
C VAL A 112 0.85 5.04 9.08
N GLU A 113 0.08 4.28 8.33
CA GLU A 113 -1.03 3.47 8.82
C GLU A 113 -0.70 1.99 8.64
N SER A 114 -1.00 1.18 9.63
CA SER A 114 -0.84 -0.27 9.57
C SER A 114 -2.07 -0.95 10.16
N PHE A 115 -2.56 -1.97 9.48
CA PHE A 115 -3.68 -2.77 9.95
C PHE A 115 -3.63 -4.18 9.36
N SER A 116 -4.09 -5.16 10.14
CA SER A 116 -4.09 -6.58 9.76
C SER A 116 -5.43 -7.27 10.04
N ASN A 117 -6.35 -6.58 10.69
CA ASN A 117 -7.69 -7.10 10.94
C ASN A 117 -8.77 -6.03 10.74
N PRO A 118 -10.04 -6.43 10.54
CA PRO A 118 -11.13 -5.49 10.29
C PRO A 118 -11.33 -4.47 11.40
N ARG A 119 -11.08 -4.86 12.64
CA ARG A 119 -11.27 -3.98 13.80
C ARG A 119 -10.28 -2.81 13.78
N GLU A 120 -9.02 -3.07 13.53
CA GLU A 120 -7.99 -2.03 13.40
C GLU A 120 -8.31 -1.07 12.26
N PHE A 121 -8.71 -1.61 11.11
CA PHE A 121 -9.11 -0.80 9.96
C PHE A 121 -10.31 0.11 10.27
N ILE A 122 -11.35 -0.41 10.91
CA ILE A 122 -12.54 0.38 11.28
C ILE A 122 -12.20 1.46 12.30
N MET A 123 -11.36 1.15 13.29
CA MET A 123 -10.92 2.12 14.29
C MET A 123 -10.12 3.26 13.64
N LEU A 124 -9.21 2.92 12.74
CA LEU A 124 -8.44 3.90 11.96
C LEU A 124 -9.37 4.83 11.18
N GLN A 125 -10.36 4.31 10.47
CA GLN A 125 -11.34 5.11 9.72
C GLN A 125 -12.18 6.01 10.62
N LYS A 126 -12.57 5.54 11.81
CA LYS A 126 -13.28 6.37 12.79
C LYS A 126 -12.45 7.56 13.26
N CYS A 127 -11.20 7.34 13.57
CA CYS A 127 -10.27 8.41 13.97
C CYS A 127 -10.13 9.48 12.88
N ILE A 128 -9.90 9.05 11.65
CA ILE A 128 -9.78 9.93 10.49
C ILE A 128 -11.07 10.74 10.27
N ASN A 129 -12.23 10.12 10.34
CA ASN A 129 -13.50 10.80 10.16
C ASN A 129 -13.80 11.81 11.27
N THR A 130 -13.41 11.51 12.51
CA THR A 130 -13.54 12.43 13.64
C THR A 130 -12.67 13.66 13.44
N ASP A 131 -11.44 13.49 13.03
CA ASP A 131 -10.52 14.61 12.76
C ASP A 131 -10.99 15.47 11.59
N LYS A 132 -11.50 14.87 10.53
CA LYS A 132 -12.11 15.61 9.40
C LYS A 132 -13.31 16.45 9.84
N ARG A 133 -14.19 15.89 10.68
CA ARG A 133 -15.34 16.61 11.23
C ARG A 133 -14.90 17.79 12.09
N ARG A 134 -13.94 17.57 12.99
CA ARG A 134 -13.38 18.62 13.85
C ARG A 134 -12.78 19.78 13.04
N LYS A 135 -11.97 19.48 12.03
CA LYS A 135 -11.39 20.48 11.13
C LYS A 135 -12.48 21.30 10.42
N ARG A 136 -13.50 20.66 9.86
CA ARG A 136 -14.62 21.35 9.21
C ARG A 136 -15.36 22.30 10.15
N THR A 137 -15.62 21.88 11.39
CA THR A 137 -16.27 22.72 12.39
C THR A 137 -15.41 23.92 12.74
N GLN A 138 -14.11 23.73 12.91
CA GLN A 138 -13.17 24.79 13.20
C GLN A 138 -13.08 25.80 12.04
N ASP A 139 -13.03 25.33 10.80
CA ASP A 139 -13.01 26.18 9.60
C ASP A 139 -14.29 27.02 9.47
N LEU A 140 -15.45 26.47 9.87
CA LEU A 140 -16.72 27.21 9.87
C LEU A 140 -16.74 28.31 10.93
N LEU A 141 -16.19 28.04 12.12
CA LEU A 141 -16.12 29.03 13.21
C LEU A 141 -15.11 30.16 12.94
N LEU A 142 -14.09 29.90 12.12
CA LEU A 142 -13.09 30.93 11.77
C LEU A 142 -13.51 31.83 10.59
N ARG A 143 -14.66 31.56 9.95
CA ARG A 143 -15.19 32.35 8.84
C ARG A 143 -16.14 33.47 9.27
N GLU A 144 -16.43 33.59 10.54
CA GLU A 144 -17.15 34.74 11.14
C GLU A 144 -16.14 35.82 11.58
#